data_3b6c0e697d1c04128a303dae6b415bb5
#
_entry.id   3b6c0e697d1c04128a303dae6b415bb5
#
_cell.length_a   1.000
_cell.length_b   1.000
_cell.length_c   1.000
_cell.angle_alpha   90.00
_cell.angle_beta   90.00
_cell.angle_gamma   90.00
#
_symmetry.space_group_name_H-M   'P 1'
#
loop_
_entity.id
_entity.type
_entity.pdbx_description
1 polymer ?
#
loop_
_entity_poly.entity_id
_entity_poly.type
_entity_poly.pdbx_seq_one_letter_code
_entity_poly.pdbx_strand_id
1 'polypeptide(L)'
;SVISSPDLKKAEINLDRFNKSSRELKKLTDELQDVVMSIRMVPVSTAFQKMNRVVRDMNQKLKKNVTLVFEGQETEVDKSIVDILNDPLMHIVRNAVDHGIEDPEVRAKAGKTEPATVTLSAGYDSNEVVISCRDNGAGMDTAKLMAKAKKNGMLTKPENEYTDKEIFNFVVAAGFSTNDKITEYSGRGVGMDVVKKNLEKVGGKLSVDSKFGEGSVFTIRIPLSLSILDVLSVDVGGENFSLPVSAVSEAFSCKAESFITDPEGNEFIMLREKCLPLIRMSDHFDIPNAE
;
A
#
# COMPACT_ATOMS: atom_id res chain seq x y z
N SER A 1 51.80 -23.47 -3.07
CA SER A 1 51.46 -24.92 -3.07
C SER A 1 50.22 -25.12 -3.95
N VAL A 2 50.40 -25.88 -5.04
CA VAL A 2 49.33 -26.22 -5.99
C VAL A 2 48.41 -27.22 -5.30
N ILE A 3 47.15 -26.83 -5.06
CA ILE A 3 46.09 -27.73 -4.54
C ILE A 3 45.93 -28.88 -5.53
N SER A 4 46.04 -30.11 -5.07
CA SER A 4 46.00 -31.30 -5.93
C SER A 4 44.60 -31.48 -6.54
N SER A 5 44.51 -31.96 -7.78
CA SER A 5 43.28 -32.22 -8.51
C SER A 5 42.21 -33.06 -7.74
N PRO A 6 42.59 -34.03 -6.86
CA PRO A 6 41.62 -34.77 -6.03
C PRO A 6 40.95 -33.91 -4.94
N ASP A 7 41.67 -32.95 -4.36
CA ASP A 7 41.16 -32.10 -3.30
C ASP A 7 40.17 -31.07 -3.83
N LEU A 8 40.39 -30.55 -5.04
CA LEU A 8 39.47 -29.68 -5.75
C LEU A 8 38.14 -30.40 -6.06
N LYS A 9 38.18 -31.63 -6.60
CA LYS A 9 37.01 -32.45 -6.86
C LYS A 9 36.20 -32.76 -5.59
N LYS A 10 36.88 -33.02 -4.48
CA LYS A 10 36.26 -33.29 -3.19
C LYS A 10 35.60 -32.03 -2.62
N ALA A 11 36.22 -30.88 -2.80
CA ALA A 11 35.64 -29.58 -2.41
C ALA A 11 34.39 -29.22 -3.26
N GLU A 12 34.44 -29.45 -4.58
CA GLU A 12 33.29 -29.26 -5.49
C GLU A 12 32.13 -30.17 -5.12
N ILE A 13 32.36 -31.47 -4.88
CA ILE A 13 31.31 -32.42 -4.46
C ILE A 13 30.70 -32.02 -3.11
N ASN A 14 31.49 -31.51 -2.18
CA ASN A 14 30.98 -31.03 -0.89
C ASN A 14 30.14 -29.76 -1.06
N LEU A 15 30.58 -28.86 -1.94
CA LEU A 15 29.82 -27.63 -2.25
C LEU A 15 28.47 -27.94 -2.92
N ASP A 16 28.45 -28.91 -3.85
CA ASP A 16 27.21 -29.35 -4.51
C ASP A 16 26.25 -30.00 -3.51
N ARG A 17 26.77 -30.84 -2.61
CA ARG A 17 25.97 -31.42 -1.53
C ARG A 17 25.42 -30.38 -0.59
N PHE A 18 26.22 -29.41 -0.20
CA PHE A 18 25.81 -28.28 0.64
C PHE A 18 24.72 -27.46 -0.05
N ASN A 19 24.93 -27.11 -1.31
CA ASN A 19 23.95 -26.37 -2.08
C ASN A 19 22.61 -27.13 -2.25
N LYS A 20 22.68 -28.44 -2.45
CA LYS A 20 21.48 -29.30 -2.52
C LYS A 20 20.74 -29.32 -1.18
N SER A 21 21.44 -29.58 -0.08
CA SER A 21 20.83 -29.59 1.26
C SER A 21 20.25 -28.21 1.65
N SER A 22 20.94 -27.14 1.27
CA SER A 22 20.44 -25.78 1.49
C SER A 22 19.14 -25.50 0.73
N ARG A 23 19.03 -25.95 -0.53
CA ARG A 23 17.79 -25.85 -1.31
C ARG A 23 16.67 -26.71 -0.73
N GLU A 24 16.97 -27.93 -0.29
CA GLU A 24 15.99 -28.82 0.35
C GLU A 24 15.49 -28.21 1.68
N LEU A 25 16.38 -27.65 2.49
CA LEU A 25 16.04 -26.97 3.72
C LEU A 25 15.13 -25.76 3.45
N LYS A 26 15.51 -24.93 2.48
CA LYS A 26 14.68 -23.79 2.07
C LYS A 26 13.28 -24.24 1.66
N LYS A 27 13.18 -25.27 0.81
CA LYS A 27 11.89 -25.82 0.37
C LYS A 27 11.02 -26.29 1.56
N LEU A 28 11.60 -27.04 2.49
CA LEU A 28 10.89 -27.51 3.69
C LEU A 28 10.46 -26.34 4.58
N THR A 29 11.26 -25.28 4.68
CA THR A 29 10.91 -24.07 5.43
C THR A 29 9.75 -23.33 4.77
N ASP A 30 9.77 -23.21 3.44
CA ASP A 30 8.70 -22.57 2.67
C ASP A 30 7.39 -23.38 2.82
N GLU A 31 7.43 -24.72 2.70
CA GLU A 31 6.27 -25.61 2.91
C GLU A 31 5.72 -25.51 4.35
N LEU A 32 6.59 -25.48 5.35
CA LEU A 32 6.17 -25.31 6.75
C LEU A 32 5.48 -23.96 6.96
N GLN A 33 6.00 -22.92 6.35
CA GLN A 33 5.43 -21.60 6.40
C GLN A 33 4.03 -21.56 5.78
N ASP A 34 3.85 -22.16 4.60
CA ASP A 34 2.56 -22.24 3.92
C ASP A 34 1.52 -22.94 4.79
N VAL A 35 1.91 -24.05 5.45
CA VAL A 35 1.03 -24.76 6.40
C VAL A 35 0.68 -23.89 7.61
N VAL A 36 1.63 -23.20 8.19
CA VAL A 36 1.37 -22.30 9.34
C VAL A 36 0.46 -21.15 8.94
N MET A 37 0.68 -20.56 7.75
CA MET A 37 -0.18 -19.49 7.23
C MET A 37 -1.60 -19.99 6.96
N SER A 38 -1.78 -21.19 6.40
CA SER A 38 -3.11 -21.73 6.10
C SER A 38 -3.98 -21.94 7.36
N ILE A 39 -3.38 -22.23 8.51
CA ILE A 39 -4.10 -22.37 9.80
C ILE A 39 -4.70 -21.03 10.27
N ARG A 40 -4.14 -19.90 9.85
CA ARG A 40 -4.56 -18.55 10.26
C ARG A 40 -5.50 -17.88 9.26
N MET A 41 -5.74 -18.51 8.11
CA MET A 41 -6.61 -17.97 7.08
C MET A 41 -8.07 -17.98 7.53
N VAL A 42 -8.75 -16.87 7.28
CA VAL A 42 -10.18 -16.72 7.56
C VAL A 42 -10.83 -15.97 6.38
N PRO A 43 -12.11 -16.27 6.07
CA PRO A 43 -12.79 -15.57 4.98
C PRO A 43 -12.96 -14.09 5.30
N VAL A 44 -12.78 -13.24 4.28
CA VAL A 44 -12.95 -11.79 4.39
C VAL A 44 -14.40 -11.37 4.68
N SER A 45 -15.35 -12.29 4.50
CA SER A 45 -16.77 -12.11 4.84
C SER A 45 -16.99 -11.57 6.25
N THR A 46 -16.12 -11.91 7.19
CA THR A 46 -16.17 -11.40 8.58
C THR A 46 -16.01 -9.87 8.65
N ALA A 47 -15.17 -9.27 7.80
CA ALA A 47 -15.04 -7.82 7.69
C ALA A 47 -16.20 -7.22 6.90
N PHE A 48 -16.59 -7.84 5.80
CA PHE A 48 -17.65 -7.35 4.92
C PHE A 48 -19.02 -7.28 5.62
N GLN A 49 -19.37 -8.30 6.39
CA GLN A 49 -20.66 -8.34 7.10
C GLN A 49 -20.84 -7.20 8.10
N LYS A 50 -19.77 -6.70 8.71
CA LYS A 50 -19.81 -5.54 9.59
C LYS A 50 -20.29 -4.28 8.86
N MET A 51 -20.03 -4.18 7.56
CA MET A 51 -20.41 -3.03 6.74
C MET A 51 -21.91 -2.94 6.51
N ASN A 52 -22.66 -4.05 6.62
CA ASN A 52 -24.13 -4.03 6.56
C ASN A 52 -24.72 -3.07 7.60
N ARG A 53 -24.19 -3.10 8.82
CA ARG A 53 -24.67 -2.18 9.88
C ARG A 53 -24.34 -0.73 9.54
N VAL A 54 -23.12 -0.49 9.05
CA VAL A 54 -22.67 0.86 8.66
C VAL A 54 -23.58 1.44 7.58
N VAL A 55 -23.84 0.69 6.51
CA VAL A 55 -24.72 1.15 5.40
C VAL A 55 -26.15 1.37 5.87
N ARG A 56 -26.69 0.47 6.70
CA ARG A 56 -28.05 0.62 7.25
C ARG A 56 -28.18 1.88 8.10
N ASP A 57 -27.23 2.12 9.01
CA ASP A 57 -27.27 3.28 9.90
C ASP A 57 -27.13 4.58 9.09
N MET A 58 -26.31 4.58 8.03
CA MET A 58 -26.18 5.71 7.12
C MET A 58 -27.41 5.94 6.24
N ASN A 59 -28.02 4.88 5.71
CA ASN A 59 -29.27 4.99 4.95
C ASN A 59 -30.36 5.68 5.76
N GLN A 60 -30.52 5.31 7.04
CA GLN A 60 -31.51 5.95 7.93
C GLN A 60 -31.20 7.43 8.14
N LYS A 61 -29.94 7.75 8.39
CA LYS A 61 -29.51 9.11 8.71
C LYS A 61 -29.57 10.04 7.50
N LEU A 62 -29.08 9.59 6.34
CA LEU A 62 -28.96 10.37 5.12
C LEU A 62 -30.21 10.27 4.23
N LYS A 63 -31.21 9.45 4.64
CA LYS A 63 -32.42 9.16 3.86
C LYS A 63 -32.09 8.64 2.45
N LYS A 64 -30.97 7.93 2.32
CA LYS A 64 -30.54 7.25 1.08
C LYS A 64 -30.98 5.78 1.13
N ASN A 65 -31.15 5.16 -0.05
CA ASN A 65 -31.47 3.74 -0.17
C ASN A 65 -30.33 3.04 -0.95
N VAL A 66 -29.21 2.85 -0.27
CA VAL A 66 -28.03 2.22 -0.84
C VAL A 66 -28.04 0.74 -0.50
N THR A 67 -27.88 -0.11 -1.50
CA THR A 67 -27.71 -1.56 -1.34
C THR A 67 -26.24 -1.91 -1.28
N LEU A 68 -25.85 -2.74 -0.32
CA LEU A 68 -24.51 -3.28 -0.22
C LEU A 68 -24.47 -4.66 -0.87
N VAL A 69 -23.53 -4.85 -1.80
CA VAL A 69 -23.31 -6.10 -2.55
C VAL A 69 -21.95 -6.66 -2.20
N PHE A 70 -21.85 -7.98 -2.06
CA PHE A 70 -20.57 -8.68 -1.79
C PHE A 70 -20.21 -9.63 -2.94
N GLU A 71 -18.97 -9.57 -3.35
CA GLU A 71 -18.36 -10.43 -4.36
C GLU A 71 -17.07 -11.03 -3.81
N GLY A 72 -16.86 -12.35 -3.97
CA GLY A 72 -15.65 -13.01 -3.50
C GLY A 72 -15.45 -12.99 -1.98
N GLN A 73 -16.53 -12.92 -1.21
CA GLN A 73 -16.52 -12.85 0.25
C GLN A 73 -15.88 -14.08 0.93
N GLU A 74 -15.75 -15.17 0.20
CA GLU A 74 -15.09 -16.42 0.65
C GLU A 74 -13.56 -16.39 0.45
N THR A 75 -13.01 -15.27 -0.09
CA THR A 75 -11.57 -15.10 -0.20
C THR A 75 -10.93 -15.16 1.17
N GLU A 76 -10.02 -16.10 1.37
CA GLU A 76 -9.34 -16.31 2.64
C GLU A 76 -8.13 -15.38 2.77
N VAL A 77 -7.98 -14.78 3.94
CA VAL A 77 -6.85 -13.89 4.25
C VAL A 77 -6.36 -14.16 5.68
N ASP A 78 -5.13 -13.80 5.98
CA ASP A 78 -4.65 -13.88 7.37
C ASP A 78 -5.57 -13.07 8.29
N LYS A 79 -5.86 -13.62 9.46
CA LYS A 79 -6.74 -12.97 10.45
C LYS A 79 -6.28 -11.56 10.81
N SER A 80 -4.97 -11.31 10.85
CA SER A 80 -4.43 -9.96 11.12
C SER A 80 -4.79 -8.96 10.01
N ILE A 81 -4.90 -9.42 8.76
CA ILE A 81 -5.37 -8.59 7.64
C ILE A 81 -6.83 -8.19 7.86
N VAL A 82 -7.68 -9.14 8.25
CA VAL A 82 -9.10 -8.86 8.55
C VAL A 82 -9.24 -7.80 9.64
N ASP A 83 -8.43 -7.89 10.69
CA ASP A 83 -8.46 -6.94 11.79
C ASP A 83 -8.04 -5.53 11.34
N ILE A 84 -7.00 -5.44 10.52
CA ILE A 84 -6.51 -4.17 9.96
C ILE A 84 -7.50 -3.57 8.96
N LEU A 85 -8.22 -4.39 8.20
CA LEU A 85 -9.16 -3.95 7.17
C LEU A 85 -10.44 -3.33 7.71
N ASN A 86 -10.85 -3.63 8.94
CA ASN A 86 -12.13 -3.17 9.48
C ASN A 86 -12.28 -1.64 9.41
N ASP A 87 -11.31 -0.89 9.91
CA ASP A 87 -11.34 0.57 9.93
C ASP A 87 -11.23 1.19 8.53
N PRO A 88 -10.29 0.79 7.66
CA PRO A 88 -10.24 1.18 6.27
C PRO A 88 -11.56 0.98 5.53
N LEU A 89 -12.11 -0.22 5.56
CA LEU A 89 -13.37 -0.52 4.86
C LEU A 89 -14.53 0.31 5.38
N MET A 90 -14.65 0.45 6.69
CA MET A 90 -15.70 1.28 7.31
C MET A 90 -15.59 2.72 6.82
N HIS A 91 -14.38 3.28 6.72
CA HIS A 91 -14.16 4.64 6.27
C HIS A 91 -14.49 4.82 4.78
N ILE A 92 -14.01 3.87 3.94
CA ILE A 92 -14.28 3.90 2.49
C ILE A 92 -15.78 3.74 2.21
N VAL A 93 -16.46 2.78 2.86
CA VAL A 93 -17.90 2.56 2.70
C VAL A 93 -18.70 3.79 3.15
N ARG A 94 -18.30 4.43 4.26
CA ARG A 94 -18.92 5.68 4.68
C ARG A 94 -18.76 6.78 3.63
N ASN A 95 -17.58 6.96 3.09
CA ASN A 95 -17.33 7.96 2.04
C ASN A 95 -18.15 7.66 0.78
N ALA A 96 -18.25 6.39 0.38
CA ALA A 96 -19.08 5.98 -0.75
C ALA A 96 -20.55 6.36 -0.53
N VAL A 97 -21.13 6.04 0.63
CA VAL A 97 -22.54 6.32 0.93
C VAL A 97 -22.79 7.81 1.16
N ASP A 98 -21.89 8.53 1.85
CA ASP A 98 -22.06 9.95 2.20
C ASP A 98 -21.84 10.86 0.99
N HIS A 99 -20.68 10.71 0.37
CA HIS A 99 -20.20 11.63 -0.67
C HIS A 99 -20.22 11.04 -2.08
N GLY A 100 -20.07 9.72 -2.23
CA GLY A 100 -20.08 9.04 -3.53
C GLY A 100 -21.48 8.97 -4.13
N ILE A 101 -22.42 8.42 -3.38
CA ILE A 101 -23.81 8.27 -3.84
C ILE A 101 -24.56 9.60 -3.71
N GLU A 102 -25.21 10.01 -4.79
CA GLU A 102 -26.08 11.19 -4.84
C GLU A 102 -27.35 11.01 -4.02
N ASP A 103 -27.94 12.13 -3.61
CA ASP A 103 -29.30 12.12 -3.05
C ASP A 103 -30.30 11.60 -4.09
N PRO A 104 -31.39 10.90 -3.67
CA PRO A 104 -32.33 10.27 -4.59
C PRO A 104 -32.86 11.18 -5.68
N GLU A 105 -33.17 12.44 -5.34
CA GLU A 105 -33.67 13.44 -6.28
C GLU A 105 -32.63 13.85 -7.33
N VAL A 106 -31.37 13.99 -6.91
CA VAL A 106 -30.22 14.33 -7.80
C VAL A 106 -29.95 13.17 -8.73
N ARG A 107 -29.97 11.95 -8.22
CA ARG A 107 -29.76 10.72 -8.97
C ARG A 107 -30.83 10.53 -10.05
N ALA A 108 -32.10 10.78 -9.71
CA ALA A 108 -33.22 10.73 -10.67
C ALA A 108 -33.04 11.78 -11.77
N LYS A 109 -32.66 13.02 -11.42
CA LYS A 109 -32.40 14.09 -12.40
C LYS A 109 -31.22 13.77 -13.33
N ALA A 110 -30.23 13.02 -12.85
CA ALA A 110 -29.12 12.54 -13.67
C ALA A 110 -29.46 11.33 -14.56
N GLY A 111 -30.73 10.89 -14.56
CA GLY A 111 -31.22 9.77 -15.39
C GLY A 111 -30.76 8.38 -14.89
N LYS A 112 -30.25 8.28 -13.66
CA LYS A 112 -29.86 7.00 -13.07
C LYS A 112 -31.06 6.25 -12.53
N THR A 113 -31.53 5.26 -13.27
CA THR A 113 -32.67 4.42 -12.90
C THR A 113 -32.27 3.21 -12.02
N GLU A 114 -31.01 2.82 -12.04
CA GLU A 114 -30.51 1.71 -11.26
C GLU A 114 -30.45 2.07 -9.76
N PRO A 115 -30.69 1.10 -8.87
CA PRO A 115 -30.52 1.29 -7.45
C PRO A 115 -29.11 1.80 -7.10
N ALA A 116 -29.03 2.64 -6.09
CA ALA A 116 -27.73 3.04 -5.54
C ALA A 116 -27.07 1.81 -4.90
N THR A 117 -25.86 1.49 -5.33
CA THR A 117 -25.12 0.31 -4.85
C THR A 117 -23.71 0.67 -4.43
N VAL A 118 -23.27 0.00 -3.37
CA VAL A 118 -21.85 -0.10 -2.99
C VAL A 118 -21.50 -1.57 -3.04
N THR A 119 -20.52 -1.93 -3.86
CA THR A 119 -20.02 -3.31 -4.01
C THR A 119 -18.69 -3.45 -3.33
N LEU A 120 -18.59 -4.38 -2.39
CA LEU A 120 -17.33 -4.83 -1.81
C LEU A 120 -16.92 -6.12 -2.49
N SER A 121 -15.76 -6.14 -3.10
CA SER A 121 -15.22 -7.35 -3.72
C SER A 121 -13.87 -7.73 -3.15
N ALA A 122 -13.57 -9.04 -3.12
CA ALA A 122 -12.27 -9.56 -2.76
C ALA A 122 -11.85 -10.66 -3.73
N GLY A 123 -10.55 -10.79 -3.94
CA GLY A 123 -9.95 -11.84 -4.77
C GLY A 123 -8.44 -11.81 -4.68
N TYR A 124 -7.82 -12.77 -5.35
CA TYR A 124 -6.37 -12.83 -5.46
C TYR A 124 -5.93 -12.30 -6.83
N ASP A 125 -4.84 -11.55 -6.83
CA ASP A 125 -4.14 -11.13 -8.04
C ASP A 125 -2.65 -11.39 -7.80
N SER A 126 -2.14 -12.45 -8.47
CA SER A 126 -0.77 -12.94 -8.26
C SER A 126 -0.50 -13.29 -6.80
N ASN A 127 0.36 -12.58 -6.11
CA ASN A 127 0.73 -12.79 -4.70
C ASN A 127 0.12 -11.74 -3.76
N GLU A 128 -0.96 -11.09 -4.19
CA GLU A 128 -1.67 -10.07 -3.41
C GLU A 128 -3.14 -10.44 -3.24
N VAL A 129 -3.70 -10.09 -2.09
CA VAL A 129 -5.14 -9.97 -1.92
C VAL A 129 -5.56 -8.60 -2.41
N VAL A 130 -6.54 -8.57 -3.29
CA VAL A 130 -7.13 -7.34 -3.82
C VAL A 130 -8.54 -7.21 -3.26
N ILE A 131 -8.77 -6.12 -2.55
CA ILE A 131 -10.10 -5.79 -2.00
C ILE A 131 -10.52 -4.47 -2.60
N SER A 132 -11.72 -4.42 -3.17
CA SER A 132 -12.24 -3.19 -3.74
C SER A 132 -13.58 -2.79 -3.13
N CYS A 133 -13.80 -1.48 -3.07
CA CYS A 133 -15.08 -0.88 -2.76
C CYS A 133 -15.47 0.02 -3.92
N ARG A 134 -16.51 -0.36 -4.64
CA ARG A 134 -17.04 0.36 -5.81
C ARG A 134 -18.39 0.96 -5.45
N ASP A 135 -18.59 2.22 -5.77
CA ASP A 135 -19.92 2.85 -5.80
C ASP A 135 -20.35 3.16 -7.24
N ASN A 136 -21.66 3.23 -7.48
CA ASN A 136 -22.26 3.68 -8.73
C ASN A 136 -22.80 5.12 -8.61
N GLY A 137 -22.14 5.94 -7.83
CA GLY A 137 -22.52 7.31 -7.52
C GLY A 137 -22.03 8.34 -8.55
N ALA A 138 -21.83 9.58 -8.08
CA ALA A 138 -21.49 10.72 -8.95
C ALA A 138 -20.10 10.64 -9.56
N GLY A 139 -19.21 9.82 -9.02
CA GLY A 139 -17.81 9.84 -9.38
C GLY A 139 -17.12 11.13 -8.92
N MET A 140 -15.88 11.29 -9.33
CA MET A 140 -15.04 12.42 -8.94
C MET A 140 -14.76 13.34 -10.11
N ASP A 141 -14.90 14.64 -9.88
CA ASP A 141 -14.58 15.68 -10.84
C ASP A 141 -13.09 16.07 -10.71
N THR A 142 -12.29 15.68 -11.68
CA THR A 142 -10.84 15.94 -11.70
C THR A 142 -10.48 17.41 -11.62
N ALA A 143 -11.30 18.29 -12.23
CA ALA A 143 -11.07 19.74 -12.19
C ALA A 143 -11.24 20.29 -10.77
N LYS A 144 -12.27 19.82 -10.04
CA LYS A 144 -12.50 20.22 -8.64
C LYS A 144 -11.41 19.69 -7.71
N LEU A 145 -10.99 18.43 -7.92
CA LEU A 145 -9.91 17.83 -7.15
C LEU A 145 -8.58 18.58 -7.36
N MET A 146 -8.25 18.91 -8.61
CA MET A 146 -7.07 19.69 -8.96
C MET A 146 -7.09 21.08 -8.32
N ALA A 147 -8.19 21.81 -8.43
CA ALA A 147 -8.34 23.12 -7.82
C ALA A 147 -8.16 23.06 -6.28
N LYS A 148 -8.65 22.02 -5.63
CA LYS A 148 -8.48 21.79 -4.20
C LYS A 148 -7.04 21.43 -3.85
N ALA A 149 -6.38 20.56 -4.62
CA ALA A 149 -4.98 20.21 -4.44
C ALA A 149 -4.08 21.44 -4.57
N LYS A 150 -4.35 22.30 -5.55
CA LYS A 150 -3.66 23.59 -5.72
C LYS A 150 -3.83 24.50 -4.52
N LYS A 151 -5.07 24.68 -4.03
CA LYS A 151 -5.38 25.48 -2.85
C LYS A 151 -4.62 25.00 -1.61
N ASN A 152 -4.45 23.69 -1.49
CA ASN A 152 -3.76 23.07 -0.36
C ASN A 152 -2.22 23.01 -0.55
N GLY A 153 -1.67 23.56 -1.65
CA GLY A 153 -0.23 23.56 -1.91
C GLY A 153 0.37 22.18 -2.18
N MET A 154 -0.43 21.23 -2.67
CA MET A 154 -0.02 19.83 -2.87
C MET A 154 0.59 19.54 -4.24
N LEU A 155 0.61 20.54 -5.13
CA LEU A 155 1.14 20.36 -6.49
C LEU A 155 2.67 20.42 -6.46
N THR A 156 3.29 19.41 -7.06
CA THR A 156 4.76 19.29 -7.21
C THR A 156 5.24 19.51 -8.64
N LYS A 157 4.30 19.60 -9.59
CA LYS A 157 4.55 19.84 -11.03
C LYS A 157 3.42 20.70 -11.62
N PRO A 158 3.56 21.22 -12.85
CA PRO A 158 2.51 21.97 -13.55
C PRO A 158 1.20 21.19 -13.66
N GLU A 159 0.06 21.87 -13.57
CA GLU A 159 -1.28 21.26 -13.56
C GLU A 159 -1.55 20.36 -14.77
N ASN A 160 -1.06 20.76 -15.94
CA ASN A 160 -1.25 20.04 -17.21
C ASN A 160 -0.41 18.75 -17.34
N GLU A 161 0.49 18.48 -16.39
CA GLU A 161 1.31 17.27 -16.36
C GLU A 161 0.74 16.17 -15.47
N TYR A 162 -0.37 16.45 -14.76
CA TYR A 162 -1.02 15.45 -13.92
C TYR A 162 -1.94 14.56 -14.74
N THR A 163 -1.80 13.26 -14.55
CA THR A 163 -2.76 12.26 -15.05
C THR A 163 -3.95 12.15 -14.10
N ASP A 164 -5.11 11.69 -14.61
CA ASP A 164 -6.32 11.49 -13.79
C ASP A 164 -6.04 10.60 -12.56
N LYS A 165 -5.24 9.55 -12.72
CA LYS A 165 -4.83 8.69 -11.60
C LYS A 165 -4.05 9.43 -10.51
N GLU A 166 -3.16 10.32 -10.88
CA GLU A 166 -2.42 11.14 -9.93
C GLU A 166 -3.35 12.13 -9.22
N ILE A 167 -4.33 12.68 -9.95
CA ILE A 167 -5.34 13.57 -9.38
C ILE A 167 -6.21 12.83 -8.37
N PHE A 168 -6.69 11.64 -8.68
CA PHE A 168 -7.47 10.82 -7.75
C PHE A 168 -6.66 10.44 -6.51
N ASN A 169 -5.34 10.23 -6.63
CA ASN A 169 -4.48 9.92 -5.51
C ASN A 169 -4.36 11.06 -4.48
N PHE A 170 -4.68 12.30 -4.83
CA PHE A 170 -4.77 13.38 -3.84
C PHE A 170 -5.83 13.08 -2.78
N VAL A 171 -6.92 12.37 -3.11
CA VAL A 171 -8.01 12.06 -2.16
C VAL A 171 -7.51 11.24 -0.97
N VAL A 172 -6.48 10.43 -1.17
CA VAL A 172 -5.86 9.59 -0.13
C VAL A 172 -4.57 10.19 0.44
N ALA A 173 -4.19 11.37 0.00
CA ALA A 173 -3.01 12.06 0.49
C ALA A 173 -3.29 12.82 1.80
N ALA A 174 -2.27 12.91 2.66
CA ALA A 174 -2.37 13.63 3.92
C ALA A 174 -2.73 15.11 3.69
N GLY A 175 -3.68 15.62 4.46
CA GLY A 175 -4.09 17.03 4.38
C GLY A 175 -5.04 17.36 3.23
N PHE A 176 -5.43 16.42 2.37
CA PHE A 176 -6.40 16.69 1.31
C PHE A 176 -7.83 16.77 1.82
N SER A 177 -8.21 15.93 2.78
CA SER A 177 -9.54 15.93 3.39
C SER A 177 -9.67 17.09 4.37
N THR A 178 -10.12 18.22 3.87
CA THR A 178 -10.51 19.37 4.69
C THR A 178 -12.02 19.44 4.81
N ASN A 179 -12.61 18.55 5.57
CA ASN A 179 -13.85 18.94 6.22
C ASN A 179 -13.43 19.73 7.45
N ASP A 180 -13.56 21.08 7.38
CA ASP A 180 -13.48 22.03 8.52
C ASP A 180 -14.57 21.75 9.58
N LYS A 181 -15.41 20.77 9.36
CA LYS A 181 -16.37 20.23 10.34
C LYS A 181 -15.92 18.83 10.71
N ILE A 182 -15.32 18.73 11.90
CA ILE A 182 -15.23 17.46 12.63
C ILE A 182 -16.67 16.95 12.70
N THR A 183 -17.04 16.06 11.77
CA THR A 183 -18.35 15.43 11.86
C THR A 183 -18.29 14.51 13.08
N GLU A 184 -19.31 14.61 13.94
CA GLU A 184 -19.50 13.87 15.20
C GLU A 184 -19.28 12.34 15.12
N TYR A 185 -19.07 11.82 13.91
CA TYR A 185 -18.92 10.39 13.57
C TYR A 185 -17.49 9.94 13.25
N SER A 186 -16.58 10.86 13.06
CA SER A 186 -15.14 10.60 13.02
C SER A 186 -14.56 10.71 14.42
N GLY A 187 -15.09 9.97 15.39
CA GLY A 187 -14.73 10.06 16.82
C GLY A 187 -13.24 10.00 17.17
N ARG A 188 -12.36 10.04 16.19
CA ARG A 188 -10.91 10.14 16.32
C ARG A 188 -10.22 10.95 15.20
N GLY A 189 -10.95 11.73 14.37
CA GLY A 189 -10.31 12.51 13.29
C GLY A 189 -9.57 11.65 12.27
N VAL A 190 -10.07 10.45 11.96
CA VAL A 190 -9.41 9.51 11.05
C VAL A 190 -9.76 9.90 9.61
N GLY A 191 -8.80 10.47 8.90
CA GLY A 191 -8.90 10.75 7.47
C GLY A 191 -8.41 9.57 6.62
N MET A 192 -8.55 9.69 5.29
CA MET A 192 -8.03 8.68 4.34
C MET A 192 -6.51 8.49 4.41
N ASP A 193 -5.78 9.50 4.88
CA ASP A 193 -4.35 9.45 5.16
C ASP A 193 -3.98 8.47 6.27
N VAL A 194 -4.79 8.39 7.33
CA VAL A 194 -4.60 7.41 8.41
C VAL A 194 -4.90 6.00 7.92
N VAL A 195 -5.94 5.85 7.09
CA VAL A 195 -6.26 4.59 6.41
C VAL A 195 -5.06 4.11 5.59
N LYS A 196 -4.50 4.99 4.75
CA LYS A 196 -3.32 4.71 3.93
C LYS A 196 -2.13 4.29 4.78
N LYS A 197 -1.79 5.07 5.81
CA LYS A 197 -0.68 4.75 6.72
C LYS A 197 -0.84 3.40 7.44
N ASN A 198 -2.06 3.04 7.82
CA ASN A 198 -2.30 1.74 8.46
C ASN A 198 -2.13 0.57 7.48
N LEU A 199 -2.52 0.75 6.23
CA LEU A 199 -2.27 -0.24 5.18
C LEU A 199 -0.79 -0.36 4.84
N GLU A 200 -0.06 0.76 4.77
CA GLU A 200 1.38 0.78 4.50
C GLU A 200 2.20 0.00 5.54
N LYS A 201 1.77 -0.03 6.81
CA LYS A 201 2.42 -0.83 7.88
C LYS A 201 2.45 -2.34 7.60
N VAL A 202 1.53 -2.81 6.79
CA VAL A 202 1.44 -4.22 6.36
C VAL A 202 1.83 -4.42 4.90
N GLY A 203 2.57 -3.47 4.34
CA GLY A 203 2.97 -3.50 2.93
C GLY A 203 1.81 -3.28 1.95
N GLY A 204 0.63 -2.89 2.46
CA GLY A 204 -0.55 -2.67 1.65
C GLY A 204 -0.50 -1.35 0.89
N LYS A 205 -1.21 -1.30 -0.23
CA LYS A 205 -1.36 -0.12 -1.09
C LYS A 205 -2.83 0.22 -1.25
N LEU A 206 -3.14 1.51 -1.24
CA LEU A 206 -4.47 2.04 -1.52
C LEU A 206 -4.42 2.89 -2.79
N SER A 207 -5.28 2.58 -3.75
CA SER A 207 -5.45 3.34 -4.98
C SER A 207 -6.91 3.71 -5.19
N VAL A 208 -7.13 4.78 -5.95
CA VAL A 208 -8.47 5.29 -6.27
C VAL A 208 -8.56 5.47 -7.77
N ASP A 209 -9.68 5.03 -8.33
CA ASP A 209 -10.07 5.26 -9.71
C ASP A 209 -11.51 5.75 -9.75
N SER A 210 -11.84 6.62 -10.69
CA SER A 210 -13.18 7.19 -10.75
C SER A 210 -13.52 7.65 -12.16
N LYS A 211 -14.81 7.60 -12.46
CA LYS A 211 -15.34 8.20 -13.68
C LYS A 211 -16.54 9.08 -13.33
N PHE A 212 -16.42 10.35 -13.67
CA PHE A 212 -17.47 11.33 -13.37
C PHE A 212 -18.81 10.91 -13.98
N GLY A 213 -19.85 10.91 -13.19
CA GLY A 213 -21.18 10.43 -13.55
C GLY A 213 -21.41 8.92 -13.39
N GLU A 214 -20.36 8.08 -13.25
CA GLU A 214 -20.48 6.62 -13.18
C GLU A 214 -20.15 6.04 -11.81
N GLY A 215 -19.31 6.70 -11.01
CA GLY A 215 -18.92 6.27 -9.68
C GLY A 215 -17.43 6.21 -9.44
N SER A 216 -17.03 5.61 -8.32
CA SER A 216 -15.64 5.51 -7.90
C SER A 216 -15.30 4.10 -7.41
N VAL A 217 -14.01 3.75 -7.48
CA VAL A 217 -13.47 2.48 -7.00
C VAL A 217 -12.26 2.76 -6.12
N PHE A 218 -12.31 2.33 -4.87
CA PHE A 218 -11.17 2.28 -3.97
C PHE A 218 -10.63 0.86 -3.96
N THR A 219 -9.36 0.68 -4.25
CA THR A 219 -8.71 -0.63 -4.32
C THR A 219 -7.60 -0.72 -3.29
N ILE A 220 -7.70 -1.68 -2.40
CA ILE A 220 -6.69 -2.06 -1.42
C ILE A 220 -5.98 -3.30 -1.96
N ARG A 221 -4.65 -3.28 -2.02
CA ARG A 221 -3.80 -4.42 -2.36
C ARG A 221 -2.92 -4.72 -1.16
N ILE A 222 -2.90 -5.96 -0.71
CA ILE A 222 -2.11 -6.41 0.43
C ILE A 222 -1.36 -7.69 0.03
N PRO A 223 -0.03 -7.75 0.21
CA PRO A 223 0.73 -8.96 -0.03
C PRO A 223 0.21 -10.12 0.83
N LEU A 224 0.10 -11.32 0.26
CA LEU A 224 -0.28 -12.53 0.99
C LEU A 224 0.75 -12.91 2.06
N SER A 225 2.01 -12.63 1.80
CA SER A 225 3.10 -12.88 2.73
C SER A 225 3.37 -11.67 3.61
N LEU A 226 2.59 -11.48 4.68
CA LEU A 226 2.78 -10.38 5.64
C LEU A 226 4.04 -10.48 6.48
N SER A 227 4.72 -11.62 6.49
CA SER A 227 5.73 -11.93 7.52
C SER A 227 7.15 -12.10 6.98
N ILE A 228 7.37 -12.11 5.66
CA ILE A 228 8.71 -12.28 5.09
C ILE A 228 8.98 -11.17 4.09
N LEU A 229 9.84 -10.27 4.51
CA LEU A 229 10.45 -9.28 3.63
C LEU A 229 11.81 -9.82 3.20
N ASP A 230 12.02 -9.92 1.89
CA ASP A 230 13.39 -10.06 1.38
C ASP A 230 14.15 -8.79 1.75
N VAL A 231 15.19 -8.95 2.56
CA VAL A 231 16.01 -7.83 3.03
C VAL A 231 17.44 -7.99 2.58
N LEU A 232 18.07 -6.89 2.25
CA LEU A 232 19.50 -6.78 2.13
C LEU A 232 20.05 -6.46 3.53
N SER A 233 20.87 -7.36 4.08
CA SER A 233 21.59 -7.11 5.32
C SER A 233 22.81 -6.24 5.03
N VAL A 234 22.92 -5.13 5.73
CA VAL A 234 24.03 -4.18 5.62
C VAL A 234 24.67 -4.01 6.99
N ASP A 235 25.96 -4.24 7.07
CA ASP A 235 26.75 -3.97 8.26
C ASP A 235 27.32 -2.55 8.18
N VAL A 236 27.14 -1.77 9.25
CA VAL A 236 27.67 -0.42 9.38
C VAL A 236 28.34 -0.29 10.74
N GLY A 237 29.64 -0.31 10.77
CA GLY A 237 30.41 -0.19 12.01
C GLY A 237 30.18 -1.31 13.04
N GLY A 238 29.79 -2.52 12.59
CA GLY A 238 29.45 -3.66 13.43
C GLY A 238 27.97 -3.75 13.80
N GLU A 239 27.15 -2.75 13.41
CA GLU A 239 25.69 -2.79 13.57
C GLU A 239 25.03 -3.30 12.29
N ASN A 240 24.08 -4.24 12.41
CA ASN A 240 23.41 -4.86 11.28
C ASN A 240 22.06 -4.18 11.00
N PHE A 241 21.91 -3.68 9.78
CA PHE A 241 20.65 -3.10 9.27
C PHE A 241 20.03 -4.01 8.23
N SER A 242 18.69 -4.02 8.20
CA SER A 242 17.91 -4.77 7.21
C SER A 242 17.17 -3.79 6.30
N LEU A 243 17.57 -3.72 5.04
CA LEU A 243 16.92 -2.88 4.02
C LEU A 243 15.99 -3.74 3.19
N PRO A 244 14.69 -3.41 3.07
CA PRO A 244 13.79 -4.12 2.16
C PRO A 244 14.33 -4.08 0.73
N VAL A 245 14.47 -5.24 0.06
CA VAL A 245 14.97 -5.31 -1.33
C VAL A 245 14.09 -4.47 -2.26
N SER A 246 12.80 -4.37 -1.99
CA SER A 246 11.87 -3.52 -2.75
C SER A 246 12.17 -2.02 -2.67
N ALA A 247 12.90 -1.57 -1.66
CA ALA A 247 13.32 -0.18 -1.51
C ALA A 247 14.68 0.11 -2.16
N VAL A 248 15.41 -0.94 -2.58
CA VAL A 248 16.74 -0.83 -3.19
C VAL A 248 16.60 -0.81 -4.71
N SER A 249 16.93 0.30 -5.35
CA SER A 249 16.95 0.39 -6.82
C SER A 249 18.19 -0.28 -7.40
N GLU A 250 19.35 0.00 -6.82
CA GLU A 250 20.62 -0.64 -7.19
C GLU A 250 21.64 -0.47 -6.06
N ALA A 251 22.62 -1.38 -6.02
CA ALA A 251 23.77 -1.30 -5.13
C ALA A 251 25.05 -1.31 -5.97
N PHE A 252 25.95 -0.39 -5.65
CA PHE A 252 27.23 -0.28 -6.34
C PHE A 252 28.32 0.20 -5.38
N SER A 253 29.56 -0.10 -5.72
CA SER A 253 30.71 0.35 -4.96
C SER A 253 31.20 1.69 -5.48
N CYS A 254 31.38 2.65 -4.58
CA CYS A 254 31.92 3.96 -4.89
C CYS A 254 33.37 4.09 -4.42
N LYS A 255 34.17 4.84 -5.16
CA LYS A 255 35.46 5.30 -4.69
C LYS A 255 35.29 6.66 -3.97
N ALA A 256 36.11 6.94 -2.98
CA ALA A 256 36.06 8.18 -2.23
C ALA A 256 36.16 9.44 -3.12
N GLU A 257 36.86 9.34 -4.24
CA GLU A 257 37.03 10.41 -5.25
C GLU A 257 35.75 10.74 -6.03
N SER A 258 34.70 9.92 -5.92
CA SER A 258 33.40 10.09 -6.63
C SER A 258 32.43 10.99 -5.88
N PHE A 259 32.75 11.39 -4.67
CA PHE A 259 31.89 12.24 -3.84
C PHE A 259 32.15 13.73 -4.14
N ILE A 260 31.08 14.49 -4.24
CA ILE A 260 31.08 15.93 -4.45
C ILE A 260 30.50 16.56 -3.19
N THR A 261 31.21 17.49 -2.59
CA THR A 261 30.75 18.20 -1.40
C THR A 261 30.41 19.64 -1.78
N ASP A 262 29.26 20.13 -1.36
CA ASP A 262 28.87 21.52 -1.54
C ASP A 262 29.54 22.43 -0.47
N PRO A 263 29.44 23.75 -0.61
CA PRO A 263 29.99 24.69 0.38
C PRO A 263 29.33 24.62 1.77
N GLU A 264 28.15 23.97 1.87
CA GLU A 264 27.40 23.78 3.11
C GLU A 264 27.77 22.45 3.79
N GLY A 265 28.61 21.61 3.14
CA GLY A 265 29.06 20.32 3.67
C GLY A 265 28.21 19.13 3.29
N ASN A 266 27.18 19.29 2.46
CA ASN A 266 26.39 18.18 1.99
C ASN A 266 27.13 17.38 0.91
N GLU A 267 27.06 16.07 0.99
CA GLU A 267 27.70 15.16 0.05
C GLU A 267 26.71 14.69 -1.04
N PHE A 268 27.23 14.58 -2.24
CA PHE A 268 26.47 14.14 -3.43
C PHE A 268 27.30 13.13 -4.23
N ILE A 269 26.62 12.33 -5.03
CA ILE A 269 27.23 11.43 -5.99
C ILE A 269 26.59 11.62 -7.37
N MET A 270 27.40 11.59 -8.42
CA MET A 270 26.93 11.55 -9.80
C MET A 270 26.69 10.12 -10.23
N LEU A 271 25.41 9.75 -10.46
CA LEU A 271 25.01 8.45 -10.97
C LEU A 271 24.22 8.62 -12.27
N ARG A 272 24.77 8.11 -13.40
CA ARG A 272 24.11 8.19 -14.71
C ARG A 272 23.61 9.59 -15.05
N GLU A 273 24.47 10.58 -14.91
CA GLU A 273 24.19 12.02 -15.19
C GLU A 273 23.19 12.67 -14.20
N LYS A 274 22.79 11.99 -13.14
CA LYS A 274 21.98 12.55 -12.07
C LYS A 274 22.82 12.79 -10.84
N CYS A 275 22.68 13.99 -10.26
CA CYS A 275 23.26 14.32 -8.97
C CYS A 275 22.31 13.84 -7.88
N LEU A 276 22.75 12.88 -7.06
CA LEU A 276 21.97 12.31 -5.96
C LEU A 276 22.59 12.73 -4.62
N PRO A 277 21.79 13.15 -3.63
CA PRO A 277 22.29 13.42 -2.29
C PRO A 277 22.74 12.11 -1.64
N LEU A 278 23.86 12.15 -0.93
CA LEU A 278 24.39 11.05 -0.17
C LEU A 278 24.01 11.22 1.31
N ILE A 279 23.51 10.16 1.91
CA ILE A 279 23.27 10.08 3.35
C ILE A 279 24.13 8.97 3.90
N ARG A 280 25.05 9.28 4.80
CA ARG A 280 25.85 8.27 5.51
C ARG A 280 25.02 7.68 6.62
N MET A 281 24.85 6.36 6.62
CA MET A 281 24.11 5.67 7.68
C MET A 281 24.79 5.83 9.04
N SER A 282 26.13 5.86 9.06
CA SER A 282 26.91 6.14 10.27
C SER A 282 26.49 7.44 10.95
N ASP A 283 26.38 8.50 10.16
CA ASP A 283 26.06 9.82 10.68
C ASP A 283 24.55 9.94 11.04
N HIS A 284 23.71 9.31 10.23
CA HIS A 284 22.25 9.36 10.44
C HIS A 284 21.80 8.60 11.69
N PHE A 285 22.50 7.52 12.06
CA PHE A 285 22.18 6.69 13.22
C PHE A 285 23.18 6.84 14.36
N ASP A 286 24.08 7.85 14.32
CA ASP A 286 25.11 8.12 15.34
C ASP A 286 25.97 6.88 15.67
N ILE A 287 26.40 6.12 14.65
CA ILE A 287 27.18 4.89 14.85
C ILE A 287 28.67 5.25 15.01
N PRO A 288 29.25 5.03 16.18
CA PRO A 288 30.66 5.35 16.41
C PRO A 288 31.58 4.39 15.64
N ASN A 289 32.67 4.93 15.08
CA ASN A 289 33.74 4.16 14.39
C ASN A 289 33.30 3.39 13.13
N ALA A 290 32.24 3.81 12.46
CA ALA A 290 31.92 3.32 11.13
C ALA A 290 32.78 4.11 10.11
N GLU A 291 33.73 3.42 9.42
CA GLU A 291 34.51 3.95 8.30
C GLU A 291 33.76 3.77 6.97
#